data_acad1f55020f6de83e7a170f0037d8ae
#
_entry.id   acad1f55020f6de83e7a170f0037d8ae
#
_cell.length_a   1.000
_cell.length_b   1.000
_cell.length_c   1.000
_cell.angle_alpha   90.00
_cell.angle_beta   90.00
_cell.angle_gamma   90.00
#
_symmetry.space_group_name_H-M   'P 1'
#
loop_
_entity.id
_entity.type
_entity.pdbx_description
1 polymer ?
#
loop_
_entity_poly.entity_id
_entity_poly.type
_entity_poly.pdbx_seq_one_letter_code
_entity_poly.pdbx_strand_id
1 'polypeptide(L)'
;HVDFLFEAAVAGGIPIIRPLKQCLAGNHMSEVMGIVNGTTNFILTKMSQENMEFKDALALATELGYAEADPTADIDGLDAGRKVAILASVAFNSRVVFDDVYIEGITKISAKDIRYAKEMGCAIKLLGVARNTESGVEAYVCPMLIPNDHPLATVNDSYNAVFVHGDAVEDAMFFGRGAGELPTASAVVGDIFDIVRNMEAGCCGRIGCTCYKQLPVKKMEDTYNRYFLRLHVEDRCGVLAEMTEVFAKYHVSIAQIIQKDSQNQDDHLAEVVVITSKIREGDFKTAVQELSNKSSVKRISKTIRVYRK
;
A
#
# COMPACT_ATOMS: atom_id res chain seq x y z
N HIS A 1 14.25 5.65 -34.53
CA HIS A 1 13.86 6.04 -33.17
C HIS A 1 12.50 6.69 -33.25
N VAL A 2 11.61 6.32 -32.29
CA VAL A 2 10.28 6.92 -32.11
C VAL A 2 10.11 7.29 -30.65
N ASP A 3 9.29 8.30 -30.37
CA ASP A 3 8.88 8.61 -29.01
C ASP A 3 7.73 7.66 -28.60
N PHE A 4 7.81 7.13 -27.38
CA PHE A 4 6.75 6.38 -26.75
C PHE A 4 6.54 6.93 -25.33
N LEU A 5 5.48 7.70 -25.14
CA LEU A 5 5.13 8.36 -23.88
C LEU A 5 3.87 7.74 -23.31
N PHE A 6 3.76 7.68 -21.98
CA PHE A 6 2.67 6.97 -21.31
C PHE A 6 2.34 7.57 -19.93
N GLU A 7 2.36 8.91 -19.83
CA GLU A 7 2.12 9.61 -18.55
C GLU A 7 0.79 9.19 -17.91
N ALA A 8 -0.27 9.06 -18.71
CA ALA A 8 -1.60 8.68 -18.23
C ALA A 8 -1.72 7.23 -17.73
N ALA A 9 -0.70 6.38 -17.91
CA ALA A 9 -0.76 4.97 -17.50
C ALA A 9 -0.79 4.78 -15.99
N VAL A 10 -0.26 5.74 -15.21
CA VAL A 10 -0.27 5.72 -13.75
C VAL A 10 -0.72 7.07 -13.21
N ALA A 11 -1.63 7.04 -12.23
CA ALA A 11 -2.13 8.22 -11.53
C ALA A 11 -2.83 9.27 -12.44
N GLY A 12 -3.27 8.88 -13.62
CA GLY A 12 -4.13 9.66 -14.51
C GLY A 12 -3.60 11.05 -14.83
N GLY A 13 -4.20 12.08 -14.23
CA GLY A 13 -3.79 13.48 -14.43
C GLY A 13 -2.59 13.94 -13.60
N ILE A 14 -2.06 13.09 -12.72
CA ILE A 14 -0.89 13.41 -11.90
C ILE A 14 0.38 13.13 -12.70
N PRO A 15 1.24 14.12 -12.96
CA PRO A 15 2.51 13.87 -13.62
C PRO A 15 3.46 13.11 -12.70
N ILE A 16 3.83 11.89 -13.06
CA ILE A 16 4.74 11.05 -12.27
C ILE A 16 5.79 10.32 -13.12
N ILE A 17 5.41 9.79 -14.28
CA ILE A 17 6.35 9.04 -15.14
C ILE A 17 7.45 9.97 -15.66
N ARG A 18 7.07 11.14 -16.18
CA ARG A 18 8.00 12.14 -16.68
C ARG A 18 8.87 12.73 -15.56
N PRO A 19 8.32 13.15 -14.41
CA PRO A 19 9.14 13.55 -13.27
C PRO A 19 10.18 12.50 -12.84
N LEU A 20 9.81 11.23 -12.70
CA LEU A 20 10.77 10.18 -12.37
C LEU A 20 11.87 10.01 -13.43
N LYS A 21 11.51 10.07 -14.70
CA LYS A 21 12.48 9.89 -15.82
C LYS A 21 13.33 11.11 -16.10
N GLN A 22 12.89 12.31 -15.76
CA GLN A 22 13.56 13.57 -16.14
C GLN A 22 13.92 14.43 -14.93
N CYS A 23 12.92 14.92 -14.17
CA CYS A 23 13.17 15.89 -13.09
C CYS A 23 13.94 15.26 -11.92
N LEU A 24 13.66 14.00 -11.61
CA LEU A 24 14.27 13.26 -10.51
C LEU A 24 15.40 12.32 -10.95
N ALA A 25 15.78 12.34 -12.23
CA ALA A 25 16.78 11.43 -12.79
C ALA A 25 18.18 11.58 -12.16
N GLY A 26 18.46 12.68 -11.49
CA GLY A 26 19.71 12.91 -10.75
C GLY A 26 19.75 12.27 -9.36
N ASN A 27 18.67 11.57 -8.95
CA ASN A 27 18.57 10.97 -7.63
C ASN A 27 18.65 9.43 -7.70
N HIS A 28 19.17 8.83 -6.63
CA HIS A 28 18.98 7.41 -6.37
C HIS A 28 17.67 7.22 -5.60
N MET A 29 16.61 6.82 -6.32
CA MET A 29 15.33 6.57 -5.69
C MET A 29 15.38 5.30 -4.84
N SER A 30 15.05 5.42 -3.56
CA SER A 30 14.99 4.29 -2.61
C SER A 30 13.58 3.78 -2.37
N GLU A 31 12.56 4.65 -2.45
CA GLU A 31 11.17 4.29 -2.26
C GLU A 31 10.24 5.06 -3.19
N VAL A 32 9.25 4.37 -3.73
CA VAL A 32 8.06 4.95 -4.36
C VAL A 32 6.85 4.30 -3.74
N MET A 33 5.97 5.10 -3.19
CA MET A 33 4.76 4.62 -2.52
C MET A 33 3.57 5.47 -2.94
N GLY A 34 2.40 4.85 -3.15
CA GLY A 34 1.26 5.64 -3.61
C GLY A 34 -0.11 5.06 -3.31
N ILE A 35 -1.06 5.97 -3.25
CA ILE A 35 -2.49 5.70 -3.38
C ILE A 35 -2.79 5.90 -4.87
N VAL A 36 -2.84 4.79 -5.61
CA VAL A 36 -2.91 4.81 -7.09
C VAL A 36 -4.22 4.26 -7.63
N ASN A 37 -5.19 4.00 -6.75
CA ASN A 37 -6.55 3.60 -7.10
C ASN A 37 -7.56 4.46 -6.34
N GLY A 38 -8.34 5.25 -7.06
CA GLY A 38 -9.29 6.21 -6.50
C GLY A 38 -10.51 5.53 -5.86
N THR A 39 -10.99 4.43 -6.43
CA THR A 39 -12.15 3.67 -5.94
C THR A 39 -11.89 3.14 -4.53
N THR A 40 -10.78 2.47 -4.33
CA THR A 40 -10.41 1.91 -3.01
C THR A 40 -10.14 2.99 -1.98
N ASN A 41 -9.52 4.11 -2.39
CA ASN A 41 -9.31 5.22 -1.47
C ASN A 41 -10.63 5.88 -1.06
N PHE A 42 -11.58 6.03 -1.99
CA PHE A 42 -12.93 6.51 -1.68
C PHE A 42 -13.63 5.59 -0.66
N ILE A 43 -13.65 4.27 -0.91
CA ILE A 43 -14.27 3.29 -0.01
C ILE A 43 -13.66 3.40 1.40
N LEU A 44 -12.34 3.34 1.53
CA LEU A 44 -11.65 3.43 2.82
C LEU A 44 -11.87 4.80 3.51
N THR A 45 -12.02 5.88 2.73
CA THR A 45 -12.37 7.20 3.27
C THR A 45 -13.77 7.19 3.87
N LYS A 46 -14.78 6.65 3.18
CA LYS A 46 -16.16 6.55 3.69
C LYS A 46 -16.25 5.65 4.91
N MET A 47 -15.60 4.50 4.89
CA MET A 47 -15.48 3.63 6.07
C MET A 47 -14.86 4.37 7.27
N SER A 48 -13.87 5.22 7.00
CA SER A 48 -13.20 5.98 8.05
C SER A 48 -14.04 7.16 8.54
N GLN A 49 -14.51 8.04 7.67
CA GLN A 49 -15.14 9.29 8.06
C GLN A 49 -16.60 9.12 8.51
N GLU A 50 -17.32 8.19 7.88
CA GLU A 50 -18.75 7.97 8.10
C GLU A 50 -19.05 6.68 8.88
N ASN A 51 -18.01 5.94 9.31
CA ASN A 51 -18.11 4.64 10.00
C ASN A 51 -18.92 3.58 9.22
N MET A 52 -18.89 3.65 7.89
CA MET A 52 -19.61 2.71 7.03
C MET A 52 -18.94 1.34 7.07
N GLU A 53 -19.73 0.27 6.91
CA GLU A 53 -19.19 -1.04 6.59
C GLU A 53 -18.73 -1.11 5.13
N PHE A 54 -17.80 -2.02 4.82
CA PHE A 54 -17.22 -2.14 3.49
C PHE A 54 -18.27 -2.27 2.38
N LYS A 55 -19.33 -3.07 2.61
CA LYS A 55 -20.38 -3.30 1.61
C LYS A 55 -21.17 -2.02 1.28
N ASP A 56 -21.46 -1.22 2.30
CA ASP A 56 -22.22 0.02 2.14
C ASP A 56 -21.37 1.09 1.45
N ALA A 57 -20.10 1.18 1.81
CA ALA A 57 -19.16 2.10 1.17
C ALA A 57 -18.91 1.72 -0.32
N LEU A 58 -18.86 0.42 -0.64
CA LEU A 58 -18.76 -0.06 -2.02
C LEU A 58 -20.02 0.25 -2.81
N ALA A 59 -21.21 0.03 -2.23
CA ALA A 59 -22.49 0.35 -2.88
C ALA A 59 -22.58 1.84 -3.21
N LEU A 60 -22.18 2.71 -2.26
CA LEU A 60 -22.12 4.15 -2.48
C LEU A 60 -21.11 4.52 -3.58
N ALA A 61 -19.95 3.86 -3.62
CA ALA A 61 -18.94 4.09 -4.68
C ALA A 61 -19.51 3.74 -6.06
N THR A 62 -20.29 2.67 -6.16
CA THR A 62 -20.96 2.26 -7.41
C THR A 62 -22.06 3.25 -7.82
N GLU A 63 -22.89 3.68 -6.88
CA GLU A 63 -23.95 4.68 -7.11
C GLU A 63 -23.39 6.00 -7.64
N LEU A 64 -22.26 6.44 -7.09
CA LEU A 64 -21.58 7.69 -7.49
C LEU A 64 -20.68 7.53 -8.74
N GLY A 65 -20.60 6.33 -9.32
CA GLY A 65 -19.80 6.06 -10.52
C GLY A 65 -18.27 5.98 -10.29
N TYR A 66 -17.83 5.84 -9.04
CA TYR A 66 -16.40 5.57 -8.73
C TYR A 66 -16.03 4.11 -8.89
N ALA A 67 -16.99 3.18 -8.73
CA ALA A 67 -16.81 1.77 -8.96
C ALA A 67 -17.66 1.31 -10.14
N GLU A 68 -17.10 0.46 -11.00
CA GLU A 68 -17.82 -0.21 -12.07
C GLU A 68 -18.71 -1.34 -11.51
N ALA A 69 -19.55 -1.95 -12.38
CA ALA A 69 -20.41 -3.08 -12.01
C ALA A 69 -19.59 -4.28 -11.50
N ASP A 70 -18.42 -4.52 -12.06
CA ASP A 70 -17.41 -5.46 -11.54
C ASP A 70 -16.22 -4.69 -11.00
N PRO A 71 -16.16 -4.42 -9.69
CA PRO A 71 -15.09 -3.65 -9.07
C PRO A 71 -13.87 -4.52 -8.69
N THR A 72 -13.83 -5.79 -9.06
CA THR A 72 -12.82 -6.77 -8.62
C THR A 72 -11.39 -6.27 -8.86
N ALA A 73 -11.12 -5.70 -10.04
CA ALA A 73 -9.79 -5.19 -10.36
C ALA A 73 -9.32 -4.08 -9.39
N ASP A 74 -10.24 -3.29 -8.86
CA ASP A 74 -9.98 -2.24 -7.90
C ASP A 74 -9.84 -2.82 -6.48
N ILE A 75 -10.90 -3.46 -5.98
CA ILE A 75 -10.99 -3.87 -4.56
C ILE A 75 -10.02 -4.98 -4.18
N ASP A 76 -9.64 -5.83 -5.14
CA ASP A 76 -8.61 -6.86 -4.94
C ASP A 76 -7.18 -6.32 -5.18
N GLY A 77 -7.04 -5.06 -5.64
CA GLY A 77 -5.76 -4.37 -5.78
C GLY A 77 -5.01 -4.65 -7.08
N LEU A 78 -5.64 -5.31 -8.05
CA LEU A 78 -4.99 -5.70 -9.32
C LEU A 78 -4.61 -4.48 -10.16
N ASP A 79 -5.48 -3.46 -10.23
CA ASP A 79 -5.18 -2.19 -10.92
C ASP A 79 -3.96 -1.50 -10.28
N ALA A 80 -3.96 -1.39 -8.94
CA ALA A 80 -2.83 -0.83 -8.21
C ALA A 80 -1.54 -1.64 -8.43
N GLY A 81 -1.63 -2.98 -8.51
CA GLY A 81 -0.49 -3.85 -8.78
C GLY A 81 0.18 -3.58 -10.14
N ARG A 82 -0.62 -3.39 -11.20
CA ARG A 82 -0.10 -3.02 -12.53
C ARG A 82 0.62 -1.68 -12.49
N LYS A 83 0.06 -0.71 -11.78
CA LYS A 83 0.66 0.63 -11.63
C LYS A 83 1.95 0.60 -10.82
N VAL A 84 2.03 -0.22 -9.76
CA VAL A 84 3.25 -0.40 -8.97
C VAL A 84 4.37 -1.02 -9.79
N ALA A 85 4.07 -2.01 -10.63
CA ALA A 85 5.07 -2.60 -11.54
C ALA A 85 5.69 -1.53 -12.46
N ILE A 86 4.86 -0.63 -13.01
CA ILE A 86 5.34 0.49 -13.85
C ILE A 86 6.19 1.46 -13.03
N LEU A 87 5.70 1.89 -11.86
CA LEU A 87 6.40 2.83 -10.98
C LEU A 87 7.77 2.29 -10.54
N ALA A 88 7.81 1.02 -10.09
CA ALA A 88 9.06 0.36 -9.71
C ALA A 88 10.05 0.28 -10.86
N SER A 89 9.55 -0.10 -12.06
CA SER A 89 10.39 -0.19 -13.25
C SER A 89 11.03 1.15 -13.62
N VAL A 90 10.26 2.22 -13.58
CA VAL A 90 10.72 3.56 -13.94
C VAL A 90 11.66 4.12 -12.88
N ALA A 91 11.29 4.02 -11.60
CA ALA A 91 12.03 4.61 -10.49
C ALA A 91 13.39 3.94 -10.24
N PHE A 92 13.46 2.62 -10.42
CA PHE A 92 14.68 1.86 -10.10
C PHE A 92 15.48 1.44 -11.33
N ASN A 93 15.04 1.87 -12.52
CA ASN A 93 15.67 1.53 -13.79
C ASN A 93 15.84 0.01 -14.00
N SER A 94 14.91 -0.78 -13.50
CA SER A 94 14.92 -2.24 -13.57
C SER A 94 13.54 -2.76 -13.96
N ARG A 95 13.48 -3.80 -14.78
CA ARG A 95 12.20 -4.37 -15.21
C ARG A 95 11.54 -5.10 -14.04
N VAL A 96 10.37 -4.63 -13.63
CA VAL A 96 9.44 -5.29 -12.70
C VAL A 96 8.14 -5.55 -13.46
N VAL A 97 7.67 -6.79 -13.47
CA VAL A 97 6.42 -7.16 -14.14
C VAL A 97 5.30 -7.37 -13.12
N PHE A 98 4.05 -7.42 -13.61
CA PHE A 98 2.88 -7.55 -12.74
C PHE A 98 2.94 -8.81 -11.85
N ASP A 99 3.42 -9.93 -12.40
CA ASP A 99 3.53 -11.20 -11.67
C ASP A 99 4.58 -11.18 -10.53
N ASP A 100 5.47 -10.18 -10.53
CA ASP A 100 6.44 -9.96 -9.46
C ASP A 100 5.83 -9.23 -8.26
N VAL A 101 4.66 -8.59 -8.43
CA VAL A 101 4.05 -7.75 -7.41
C VAL A 101 3.16 -8.59 -6.50
N TYR A 102 3.43 -8.59 -5.19
CA TYR A 102 2.50 -9.17 -4.22
C TYR A 102 1.27 -8.27 -4.06
N ILE A 103 0.06 -8.87 -4.09
CA ILE A 103 -1.18 -8.11 -4.06
C ILE A 103 -2.12 -8.64 -2.98
N GLU A 104 -2.62 -7.71 -2.17
CA GLU A 104 -3.68 -7.92 -1.18
C GLU A 104 -4.66 -6.76 -1.25
N GLY A 105 -5.95 -7.06 -1.52
CA GLY A 105 -7.02 -6.06 -1.62
C GLY A 105 -7.61 -5.63 -0.29
N ILE A 106 -8.67 -4.80 -0.37
CA ILE A 106 -9.33 -4.20 0.80
C ILE A 106 -10.56 -4.96 1.29
N THR A 107 -10.99 -5.99 0.60
CA THR A 107 -12.26 -6.72 0.87
C THR A 107 -12.37 -7.30 2.28
N LYS A 108 -11.23 -7.49 2.95
CA LYS A 108 -11.16 -8.03 4.31
C LYS A 108 -11.00 -6.93 5.39
N ILE A 109 -11.04 -5.66 5.05
CA ILE A 109 -10.99 -4.56 6.02
C ILE A 109 -12.38 -4.31 6.58
N SER A 110 -12.49 -4.27 7.90
CA SER A 110 -13.74 -3.99 8.61
C SER A 110 -13.77 -2.59 9.21
N ALA A 111 -14.97 -2.08 9.51
CA ALA A 111 -15.12 -0.82 10.25
C ALA A 111 -14.42 -0.87 11.62
N LYS A 112 -14.35 -2.07 12.24
CA LYS A 112 -13.63 -2.27 13.50
C LYS A 112 -12.11 -2.05 13.34
N ASP A 113 -11.52 -2.51 12.22
CA ASP A 113 -10.09 -2.29 11.93
C ASP A 113 -9.79 -0.79 11.73
N ILE A 114 -10.70 -0.09 11.07
CA ILE A 114 -10.61 1.38 10.88
C ILE A 114 -10.66 2.12 12.23
N ARG A 115 -11.54 1.71 13.17
CA ARG A 115 -11.61 2.31 14.51
C ARG A 115 -10.30 2.11 15.28
N TYR A 116 -9.73 0.90 15.27
CA TYR A 116 -8.44 0.64 15.89
C TYR A 116 -7.31 1.47 15.28
N ALA A 117 -7.28 1.61 13.95
CA ALA A 117 -6.31 2.46 13.29
C ALA A 117 -6.39 3.92 13.80
N LYS A 118 -7.62 4.46 13.91
CA LYS A 118 -7.84 5.83 14.44
C LYS A 118 -7.38 5.97 15.90
N GLU A 119 -7.73 5.02 16.77
CA GLU A 119 -7.28 5.00 18.17
C GLU A 119 -5.75 5.01 18.30
N MET A 120 -5.07 4.46 17.31
CA MET A 120 -3.61 4.39 17.24
C MET A 120 -2.97 5.58 16.50
N GLY A 121 -3.75 6.61 16.13
CA GLY A 121 -3.27 7.75 15.38
C GLY A 121 -2.85 7.42 13.94
N CYS A 122 -3.50 6.42 13.33
CA CYS A 122 -3.22 5.94 11.99
C CYS A 122 -4.47 5.98 11.10
N ALA A 123 -4.26 6.03 9.78
CA ALA A 123 -5.27 5.75 8.77
C ALA A 123 -4.97 4.39 8.09
N ILE A 124 -6.00 3.71 7.58
CA ILE A 124 -5.81 2.56 6.69
C ILE A 124 -5.94 3.04 5.24
N LYS A 125 -4.92 2.76 4.43
CA LYS A 125 -4.89 3.05 3.00
C LYS A 125 -4.48 1.80 2.23
N LEU A 126 -5.00 1.63 1.01
CA LEU A 126 -4.41 0.67 0.06
C LEU A 126 -3.18 1.32 -0.56
N LEU A 127 -2.01 0.85 -0.18
CA LEU A 127 -0.75 1.41 -0.65
C LEU A 127 -0.09 0.46 -1.64
N GLY A 128 0.27 1.02 -2.79
CA GLY A 128 1.28 0.43 -3.65
C GLY A 128 2.65 0.87 -3.19
N VAL A 129 3.53 -0.07 -2.94
CA VAL A 129 4.88 0.19 -2.40
C VAL A 129 5.92 -0.47 -3.28
N ALA A 130 6.92 0.28 -3.68
CA ALA A 130 8.13 -0.22 -4.30
C ALA A 130 9.34 0.34 -3.57
N ARG A 131 10.28 -0.54 -3.17
CA ARG A 131 11.53 -0.17 -2.50
C ARG A 131 12.72 -0.78 -3.20
N ASN A 132 13.76 0.01 -3.35
CA ASN A 132 15.06 -0.46 -3.81
C ASN A 132 15.95 -0.72 -2.61
N THR A 133 16.28 -1.98 -2.36
CA THR A 133 17.11 -2.41 -1.23
C THR A 133 18.41 -3.00 -1.74
N GLU A 134 19.41 -3.15 -0.88
CA GLU A 134 20.69 -3.80 -1.23
C GLU A 134 20.51 -5.22 -1.79
N SER A 135 19.46 -5.92 -1.36
CA SER A 135 19.18 -7.31 -1.78
C SER A 135 18.17 -7.42 -2.94
N GLY A 136 17.71 -6.31 -3.50
CA GLY A 136 16.78 -6.28 -4.62
C GLY A 136 15.56 -5.38 -4.41
N VAL A 137 14.64 -5.43 -5.35
CA VAL A 137 13.42 -4.62 -5.35
C VAL A 137 12.32 -5.33 -4.56
N GLU A 138 11.67 -4.60 -3.67
CA GLU A 138 10.40 -4.98 -3.06
C GLU A 138 9.27 -4.29 -3.85
N ALA A 139 8.24 -5.04 -4.25
CA ALA A 139 7.08 -4.49 -4.94
C ALA A 139 5.80 -5.17 -4.45
N TYR A 140 4.90 -4.42 -3.85
CA TYR A 140 3.66 -4.97 -3.32
C TYR A 140 2.53 -3.93 -3.21
N VAL A 141 1.30 -4.43 -3.19
CA VAL A 141 0.07 -3.67 -2.91
C VAL A 141 -0.64 -4.32 -1.74
N CYS A 142 -0.90 -3.57 -0.69
CA CYS A 142 -1.69 -4.08 0.43
C CYS A 142 -2.32 -2.94 1.25
N PRO A 143 -3.39 -3.24 2.01
CA PRO A 143 -3.85 -2.35 3.05
C PRO A 143 -2.76 -2.17 4.10
N MET A 144 -2.48 -0.91 4.47
CA MET A 144 -1.49 -0.58 5.49
C MET A 144 -2.03 0.44 6.47
N LEU A 145 -1.64 0.30 7.74
CA LEU A 145 -1.74 1.39 8.69
C LEU A 145 -0.62 2.39 8.39
N ILE A 146 -1.01 3.64 8.18
CA ILE A 146 -0.10 4.76 7.97
C ILE A 146 -0.31 5.82 9.05
N PRO A 147 0.74 6.32 9.74
CA PRO A 147 0.61 7.35 10.75
C PRO A 147 -0.05 8.63 10.19
N ASN A 148 -0.86 9.30 11.00
CA ASN A 148 -1.60 10.48 10.56
C ASN A 148 -0.71 11.69 10.21
N ASP A 149 0.54 11.70 10.66
CA ASP A 149 1.54 12.70 10.30
C ASP A 149 2.20 12.46 8.93
N HIS A 150 1.99 11.29 8.33
CA HIS A 150 2.49 11.01 6.99
C HIS A 150 1.61 11.68 5.92
N PRO A 151 2.19 12.35 4.89
CA PRO A 151 1.41 13.06 3.87
C PRO A 151 0.33 12.22 3.18
N LEU A 152 0.59 10.94 2.90
CA LEU A 152 -0.41 10.04 2.27
C LEU A 152 -1.62 9.76 3.16
N ALA A 153 -1.54 9.91 4.48
CA ALA A 153 -2.68 9.68 5.36
C ALA A 153 -3.81 10.68 5.12
N THR A 154 -3.48 11.90 4.68
CA THR A 154 -4.43 13.00 4.43
C THR A 154 -5.10 12.94 3.06
N VAL A 155 -4.67 12.03 2.18
CA VAL A 155 -5.25 11.85 0.84
C VAL A 155 -6.56 11.09 0.96
N ASN A 156 -7.68 11.77 0.78
CA ASN A 156 -9.02 11.23 0.97
C ASN A 156 -9.84 11.21 -0.33
N ASP A 157 -11.05 10.65 -0.26
CA ASP A 157 -11.99 10.49 -1.36
C ASP A 157 -11.35 9.75 -2.55
N SER A 158 -11.68 10.14 -3.77
CA SER A 158 -11.14 9.55 -5.00
C SER A 158 -9.79 10.12 -5.44
N TYR A 159 -9.13 10.92 -4.59
CA TYR A 159 -7.83 11.47 -4.91
C TYR A 159 -6.73 10.41 -4.81
N ASN A 160 -5.72 10.58 -5.66
CA ASN A 160 -4.51 9.78 -5.70
C ASN A 160 -3.31 10.62 -5.28
N ALA A 161 -2.27 9.94 -4.84
CA ALA A 161 -0.96 10.55 -4.61
C ALA A 161 0.15 9.53 -4.76
N VAL A 162 1.28 9.97 -5.26
CA VAL A 162 2.52 9.20 -5.31
C VAL A 162 3.58 9.95 -4.51
N PHE A 163 4.10 9.29 -3.49
CA PHE A 163 5.18 9.74 -2.64
C PHE A 163 6.47 9.05 -3.07
N VAL A 164 7.54 9.80 -3.17
CA VAL A 164 8.84 9.30 -3.58
C VAL A 164 9.91 9.75 -2.58
N HIS A 165 10.89 8.89 -2.34
CA HIS A 165 12.07 9.22 -1.55
C HIS A 165 13.35 8.95 -2.33
N GLY A 166 14.18 9.97 -2.43
CA GLY A 166 15.47 9.93 -3.11
C GLY A 166 16.57 10.49 -2.22
N ASP A 167 17.83 10.14 -2.53
CA ASP A 167 19.00 10.49 -1.73
C ASP A 167 19.28 12.00 -1.63
N ALA A 168 18.91 12.78 -2.64
CA ALA A 168 19.17 14.22 -2.68
C ALA A 168 17.87 15.05 -2.58
N VAL A 169 16.76 14.59 -3.17
CA VAL A 169 15.47 15.28 -3.11
C VAL A 169 14.74 15.03 -1.79
N GLU A 170 15.19 14.00 -1.03
CA GLU A 170 14.49 13.49 0.14
C GLU A 170 13.06 13.09 -0.21
N ASP A 171 12.07 13.70 0.43
CA ASP A 171 10.66 13.38 0.26
C ASP A 171 9.98 14.33 -0.71
N ALA A 172 9.32 13.79 -1.74
CA ALA A 172 8.44 14.55 -2.62
C ALA A 172 7.11 13.82 -2.81
N MET A 173 6.03 14.56 -2.98
CA MET A 173 4.69 14.00 -3.20
C MET A 173 4.00 14.68 -4.38
N PHE A 174 3.41 13.86 -5.23
CA PHE A 174 2.60 14.27 -6.37
C PHE A 174 1.14 13.89 -6.08
N PHE A 175 0.25 14.86 -6.04
CA PHE A 175 -1.13 14.69 -5.60
C PHE A 175 -2.10 15.28 -6.63
N GLY A 176 -3.25 14.63 -6.82
CA GLY A 176 -4.30 15.14 -7.71
C GLY A 176 -5.37 14.10 -8.06
N ARG A 177 -6.02 14.32 -9.21
CA ARG A 177 -7.01 13.38 -9.75
C ARG A 177 -6.32 12.22 -10.46
N GLY A 178 -6.49 11.02 -9.93
CA GLY A 178 -5.89 9.79 -10.47
C GLY A 178 -6.65 9.18 -11.64
N ALA A 179 -7.86 9.66 -11.92
CA ALA A 179 -8.74 9.23 -13.00
C ALA A 179 -9.69 10.35 -13.40
N GLY A 180 -10.44 10.14 -14.48
CA GLY A 180 -11.41 11.07 -15.02
C GLY A 180 -11.04 11.51 -16.44
N GLU A 181 -12.03 11.87 -17.24
CA GLU A 181 -11.89 12.21 -18.65
C GLU A 181 -10.87 13.37 -18.86
N LEU A 182 -11.12 14.52 -18.26
CA LEU A 182 -10.26 15.70 -18.43
C LEU A 182 -8.86 15.53 -17.81
N PRO A 183 -8.69 14.99 -16.58
CA PRO A 183 -7.37 14.75 -16.04
C PRO A 183 -6.53 13.80 -16.92
N THR A 184 -7.12 12.70 -17.39
CA THR A 184 -6.44 11.74 -18.26
C THR A 184 -6.11 12.36 -19.62
N ALA A 185 -7.05 13.10 -20.24
CA ALA A 185 -6.81 13.82 -21.48
C ALA A 185 -5.68 14.84 -21.34
N SER A 186 -5.59 15.56 -20.21
CA SER A 186 -4.51 16.49 -19.93
C SER A 186 -3.13 15.83 -19.99
N ALA A 187 -2.98 14.63 -19.41
CA ALA A 187 -1.72 13.89 -19.45
C ALA A 187 -1.38 13.42 -20.88
N VAL A 188 -2.36 12.90 -21.61
CA VAL A 188 -2.19 12.46 -23.01
C VAL A 188 -1.81 13.63 -23.91
N VAL A 189 -2.49 14.77 -23.80
CA VAL A 189 -2.17 15.99 -24.57
C VAL A 189 -0.77 16.50 -24.21
N GLY A 190 -0.38 16.43 -22.93
CA GLY A 190 0.97 16.76 -22.50
C GLY A 190 2.04 15.89 -23.20
N ASP A 191 1.79 14.59 -23.34
CA ASP A 191 2.66 13.67 -24.07
C ASP A 191 2.73 14.03 -25.57
N ILE A 192 1.59 14.38 -26.19
CA ILE A 192 1.56 14.84 -27.59
C ILE A 192 2.41 16.10 -27.78
N PHE A 193 2.30 17.10 -26.89
CA PHE A 193 3.13 18.31 -26.96
C PHE A 193 4.62 17.99 -26.91
N ASP A 194 5.04 17.06 -26.06
CA ASP A 194 6.45 16.67 -25.98
C ASP A 194 6.92 15.95 -27.24
N ILE A 195 6.09 15.08 -27.81
CA ILE A 195 6.39 14.41 -29.10
C ILE A 195 6.57 15.44 -30.19
N VAL A 196 5.65 16.41 -30.34
CA VAL A 196 5.73 17.46 -31.36
C VAL A 196 7.01 18.29 -31.20
N ARG A 197 7.34 18.70 -29.98
CA ARG A 197 8.59 19.45 -29.70
C ARG A 197 9.84 18.65 -30.04
N ASN A 198 9.86 17.34 -29.74
CA ASN A 198 10.98 16.47 -30.10
C ASN A 198 11.10 16.31 -31.63
N MET A 199 9.97 16.20 -32.33
CA MET A 199 9.96 16.14 -33.81
C MET A 199 10.51 17.43 -34.42
N GLU A 200 10.05 18.61 -33.98
CA GLU A 200 10.53 19.91 -34.46
C GLU A 200 12.02 20.11 -34.16
N ALA A 201 12.50 19.64 -32.99
CA ALA A 201 13.91 19.74 -32.61
C ALA A 201 14.78 18.63 -33.21
N GLY A 202 14.22 17.70 -33.98
CA GLY A 202 14.96 16.57 -34.57
C GLY A 202 15.56 15.59 -33.55
N CYS A 203 14.95 15.47 -32.35
CA CYS A 203 15.48 14.65 -31.23
C CYS A 203 14.52 13.55 -30.77
N CYS A 204 13.73 12.97 -31.68
CA CYS A 204 12.85 11.84 -31.36
C CYS A 204 13.63 10.67 -30.73
N GLY A 205 13.04 10.02 -29.75
CA GLY A 205 13.66 8.92 -28.99
C GLY A 205 14.71 9.40 -27.97
N ARG A 206 14.72 10.68 -27.62
CA ARG A 206 15.64 11.27 -26.65
C ARG A 206 15.62 10.58 -25.29
N ILE A 207 14.44 10.18 -24.83
CA ILE A 207 14.24 9.46 -23.58
C ILE A 207 13.70 8.06 -23.88
N GLY A 208 14.61 7.12 -24.02
CA GLY A 208 14.28 5.72 -24.25
C GLY A 208 13.79 4.97 -23.02
N CYS A 209 13.75 3.65 -23.12
CA CYS A 209 13.52 2.78 -21.97
C CYS A 209 14.66 2.93 -20.94
N THR A 210 14.29 3.15 -19.69
CA THR A 210 15.27 3.32 -18.59
C THR A 210 15.53 2.02 -17.83
N CYS A 211 14.92 0.88 -18.20
CA CYS A 211 15.10 -0.42 -17.54
C CYS A 211 16.41 -1.11 -17.97
N TYR A 212 17.55 -0.51 -17.64
CA TYR A 212 18.88 -1.04 -18.01
C TYR A 212 19.53 -1.89 -16.91
N LYS A 213 18.98 -1.86 -15.69
CA LYS A 213 19.39 -2.73 -14.59
C LYS A 213 18.59 -4.03 -14.61
N GLN A 214 19.15 -5.07 -13.97
CA GLN A 214 18.50 -6.36 -13.77
C GLN A 214 18.52 -6.68 -12.27
N LEU A 215 17.76 -5.90 -11.50
CA LEU A 215 17.65 -6.11 -10.06
C LEU A 215 16.69 -7.28 -9.80
N PRO A 216 17.02 -8.20 -8.89
CA PRO A 216 16.08 -9.25 -8.49
C PRO A 216 14.88 -8.63 -7.77
N VAL A 217 13.68 -9.19 -8.00
CA VAL A 217 12.49 -8.83 -7.22
C VAL A 217 12.36 -9.82 -6.07
N LYS A 218 12.25 -9.30 -4.86
CA LYS A 218 12.15 -10.09 -3.63
C LYS A 218 10.75 -10.70 -3.51
N LYS A 219 10.69 -11.94 -3.03
CA LYS A 219 9.43 -12.52 -2.58
C LYS A 219 8.93 -11.76 -1.35
N MET A 220 7.60 -11.66 -1.20
CA MET A 220 6.99 -10.96 -0.06
C MET A 220 7.49 -11.52 1.30
N GLU A 221 7.73 -12.81 1.39
CA GLU A 221 8.22 -13.48 2.59
C GLU A 221 9.61 -13.02 3.06
N ASP A 222 10.40 -12.42 2.15
CA ASP A 222 11.75 -11.91 2.42
C ASP A 222 11.76 -10.41 2.71
N THR A 223 10.58 -9.76 2.72
CA THR A 223 10.45 -8.35 3.08
C THR A 223 10.36 -8.17 4.59
N TYR A 224 10.69 -6.97 5.06
CA TYR A 224 10.65 -6.63 6.48
C TYR A 224 9.61 -5.55 6.73
N ASN A 225 8.61 -5.85 7.56
CA ASN A 225 7.51 -4.96 7.90
C ASN A 225 7.23 -4.95 9.41
N ARG A 226 6.47 -3.98 9.87
CA ARG A 226 5.81 -4.00 11.18
C ARG A 226 4.39 -4.48 10.97
N TYR A 227 3.79 -5.08 12.00
CA TYR A 227 2.45 -5.65 11.90
C TYR A 227 1.57 -5.18 13.04
N PHE A 228 0.34 -4.86 12.67
CA PHE A 228 -0.80 -4.84 13.56
C PHE A 228 -1.41 -6.25 13.54
N LEU A 229 -1.58 -6.84 14.71
CA LEU A 229 -2.21 -8.14 14.90
C LEU A 229 -3.32 -7.99 15.92
N ARG A 230 -4.54 -8.37 15.56
CA ARG A 230 -5.71 -8.39 16.43
C ARG A 230 -6.24 -9.81 16.57
N LEU A 231 -6.37 -10.27 17.81
CA LEU A 231 -6.78 -11.63 18.12
C LEU A 231 -7.71 -11.67 19.34
N HIS A 232 -8.51 -12.74 19.43
CA HIS A 232 -9.33 -13.05 20.60
C HIS A 232 -8.70 -14.24 21.31
N VAL A 233 -8.50 -14.10 22.60
CA VAL A 233 -7.86 -15.09 23.48
C VAL A 233 -8.74 -15.38 24.67
N GLU A 234 -8.51 -16.52 25.35
CA GLU A 234 -9.12 -16.78 26.65
C GLU A 234 -8.72 -15.69 27.65
N ASP A 235 -9.68 -15.19 28.42
CA ASP A 235 -9.41 -14.23 29.49
C ASP A 235 -9.04 -14.98 30.77
N ARG A 236 -7.77 -15.40 30.86
CA ARG A 236 -7.18 -16.09 31.99
C ARG A 236 -5.71 -15.76 32.18
N CYS A 237 -5.23 -15.94 33.40
CA CYS A 237 -3.82 -15.82 33.71
C CYS A 237 -2.96 -16.72 32.81
N GLY A 238 -1.81 -16.22 32.36
CA GLY A 238 -0.82 -16.96 31.58
C GLY A 238 -0.96 -16.89 30.07
N VAL A 239 -2.10 -16.45 29.51
CA VAL A 239 -2.31 -16.40 28.06
C VAL A 239 -1.32 -15.47 27.36
N LEU A 240 -1.05 -14.31 27.92
CA LEU A 240 -0.05 -13.40 27.37
C LEU A 240 1.37 -14.01 27.41
N ALA A 241 1.69 -14.81 28.44
CA ALA A 241 2.96 -15.52 28.51
C ALA A 241 3.08 -16.57 27.40
N GLU A 242 2.01 -17.36 27.16
CA GLU A 242 1.96 -18.32 26.04
C GLU A 242 2.16 -17.63 24.68
N MET A 243 1.56 -16.46 24.47
CA MET A 243 1.72 -15.67 23.25
C MET A 243 3.14 -15.13 23.09
N THR A 244 3.70 -14.55 24.16
CA THR A 244 5.05 -13.97 24.13
C THR A 244 6.14 -15.03 23.97
N GLU A 245 5.92 -16.26 24.44
CA GLU A 245 6.79 -17.40 24.17
C GLU A 245 6.88 -17.72 22.67
N VAL A 246 5.72 -17.75 21.98
CA VAL A 246 5.70 -17.94 20.52
C VAL A 246 6.40 -16.78 19.81
N PHE A 247 6.13 -15.55 20.21
CA PHE A 247 6.82 -14.39 19.63
C PHE A 247 8.34 -14.43 19.82
N ALA A 248 8.79 -14.80 21.02
CA ALA A 248 10.21 -14.94 21.31
C ALA A 248 10.88 -16.03 20.45
N LYS A 249 10.23 -17.16 20.26
CA LYS A 249 10.69 -18.27 19.42
C LYS A 249 10.98 -17.86 17.97
N TYR A 250 10.15 -16.95 17.41
CA TYR A 250 10.28 -16.44 16.04
C TYR A 250 10.90 -15.04 15.97
N HIS A 251 11.55 -14.59 17.05
CA HIS A 251 12.21 -13.28 17.11
C HIS A 251 11.27 -12.09 16.83
N VAL A 252 9.97 -12.24 17.09
CA VAL A 252 8.98 -11.17 16.98
C VAL A 252 9.07 -10.27 18.20
N SER A 253 9.65 -9.09 18.04
CA SER A 253 9.67 -8.07 19.10
C SER A 253 8.37 -7.30 19.12
N ILE A 254 7.80 -7.11 20.31
CA ILE A 254 6.57 -6.36 20.53
C ILE A 254 6.90 -4.89 20.79
N ALA A 255 6.35 -4.00 19.98
CA ALA A 255 6.46 -2.55 20.19
C ALA A 255 5.33 -2.03 21.10
N GLN A 256 4.12 -2.61 20.97
CA GLN A 256 2.97 -2.25 21.78
C GLN A 256 2.03 -3.45 21.90
N ILE A 257 1.42 -3.61 23.08
CA ILE A 257 0.35 -4.57 23.32
C ILE A 257 -0.76 -3.87 24.09
N ILE A 258 -2.00 -4.11 23.67
CA ILE A 258 -3.21 -3.57 24.31
C ILE A 258 -4.16 -4.75 24.49
N GLN A 259 -4.61 -4.99 25.70
CA GLN A 259 -5.72 -5.90 25.98
C GLN A 259 -6.97 -5.07 26.30
N LYS A 260 -8.08 -5.42 25.66
CA LYS A 260 -9.40 -4.86 25.94
C LYS A 260 -10.31 -5.97 26.41
N ASP A 261 -11.08 -5.68 27.44
CA ASP A 261 -12.10 -6.61 27.92
C ASP A 261 -13.12 -6.89 26.82
N SER A 262 -13.62 -8.11 26.75
CA SER A 262 -14.72 -8.44 25.85
C SER A 262 -15.94 -7.58 26.19
N GLN A 263 -16.58 -6.98 25.18
CA GLN A 263 -17.84 -6.25 25.39
C GLN A 263 -19.01 -7.19 25.78
N ASN A 264 -18.85 -8.50 25.58
CA ASN A 264 -19.79 -9.53 26.00
C ASN A 264 -19.24 -10.21 27.26
N GLN A 265 -19.82 -9.93 28.39
CA GLN A 265 -19.45 -10.54 29.69
C GLN A 265 -19.58 -12.07 29.74
N ASP A 266 -20.24 -12.69 28.78
CA ASP A 266 -20.49 -14.13 28.75
C ASP A 266 -19.41 -14.96 28.05
N ASP A 267 -18.47 -14.35 27.31
CA ASP A 267 -17.58 -15.12 26.43
C ASP A 267 -16.25 -15.54 27.08
N HIS A 268 -15.89 -15.07 28.26
CA HIS A 268 -14.58 -15.26 28.88
C HIS A 268 -13.39 -15.06 27.89
N LEU A 269 -13.56 -14.12 26.97
CA LEU A 269 -12.58 -13.79 25.94
C LEU A 269 -12.08 -12.38 26.13
N ALA A 270 -10.78 -12.17 25.93
CA ALA A 270 -10.16 -10.86 25.81
C ALA A 270 -9.76 -10.60 24.37
N GLU A 271 -9.89 -9.36 23.94
CA GLU A 271 -9.33 -8.92 22.64
C GLU A 271 -7.96 -8.32 22.87
N VAL A 272 -6.96 -8.92 22.22
CA VAL A 272 -5.57 -8.47 22.29
C VAL A 272 -5.16 -7.88 20.95
N VAL A 273 -4.57 -6.68 21.01
CA VAL A 273 -3.96 -6.00 19.86
C VAL A 273 -2.46 -5.88 20.10
N VAL A 274 -1.68 -6.34 19.15
CA VAL A 274 -0.22 -6.29 19.18
C VAL A 274 0.29 -5.48 18.00
N ILE A 275 1.23 -4.57 18.26
CA ILE A 275 2.07 -3.95 17.23
C ILE A 275 3.47 -4.52 17.38
N THR A 276 4.01 -5.05 16.29
CA THR A 276 5.38 -5.59 16.29
C THR A 276 6.41 -4.52 15.95
N SER A 277 7.65 -4.75 16.33
CA SER A 277 8.80 -4.12 15.69
C SER A 277 8.97 -4.68 14.26
N LYS A 278 9.93 -4.14 13.51
CA LYS A 278 10.24 -4.59 12.15
C LYS A 278 10.70 -6.05 12.18
N ILE A 279 10.05 -6.91 11.41
CA ILE A 279 10.27 -8.36 11.34
C ILE A 279 10.15 -8.85 9.90
N ARG A 280 10.87 -9.94 9.56
CA ARG A 280 10.71 -10.61 8.26
C ARG A 280 9.30 -11.22 8.15
N GLU A 281 8.66 -11.00 7.01
CA GLU A 281 7.26 -11.44 6.80
C GLU A 281 7.09 -12.96 6.98
N GLY A 282 8.04 -13.76 6.50
CA GLY A 282 8.00 -15.22 6.64
C GLY A 282 7.99 -15.67 8.11
N ASP A 283 8.83 -15.04 8.95
CA ASP A 283 8.92 -15.36 10.37
C ASP A 283 7.65 -14.93 11.12
N PHE A 284 7.13 -13.74 10.80
CA PHE A 284 5.85 -13.27 11.32
C PHE A 284 4.70 -14.21 10.96
N LYS A 285 4.58 -14.62 9.68
CA LYS A 285 3.53 -15.56 9.25
C LYS A 285 3.62 -16.88 10.01
N THR A 286 4.84 -17.40 10.22
CA THR A 286 5.05 -18.64 10.97
C THR A 286 4.65 -18.48 12.44
N ALA A 287 4.99 -17.37 13.07
CA ALA A 287 4.56 -17.06 14.43
C ALA A 287 3.03 -16.98 14.55
N VAL A 288 2.37 -16.30 13.62
CA VAL A 288 0.90 -16.18 13.57
C VAL A 288 0.24 -17.54 13.38
N GLN A 289 0.79 -18.38 12.51
CA GLN A 289 0.33 -19.76 12.31
C GLN A 289 0.43 -20.60 13.60
N GLU A 290 1.56 -20.51 14.31
CA GLU A 290 1.72 -21.23 15.58
C GLU A 290 0.77 -20.68 16.66
N LEU A 291 0.59 -19.36 16.73
CA LEU A 291 -0.40 -18.76 17.62
C LEU A 291 -1.82 -19.29 17.36
N SER A 292 -2.19 -19.43 16.08
CA SER A 292 -3.53 -19.92 15.71
C SER A 292 -3.79 -21.37 16.16
N ASN A 293 -2.73 -22.15 16.43
CA ASN A 293 -2.81 -23.51 16.90
C ASN A 293 -2.83 -23.63 18.45
N LYS A 294 -2.61 -22.53 19.19
CA LYS A 294 -2.71 -22.53 20.66
C LYS A 294 -4.17 -22.58 21.08
N SER A 295 -4.51 -23.44 22.05
CA SER A 295 -5.88 -23.57 22.55
C SER A 295 -6.42 -22.29 23.21
N SER A 296 -5.53 -21.48 23.77
CA SER A 296 -5.84 -20.18 24.37
C SER A 296 -6.18 -19.09 23.32
N VAL A 297 -5.77 -19.24 22.06
CA VAL A 297 -6.08 -18.33 20.98
C VAL A 297 -7.31 -18.84 20.22
N LYS A 298 -8.44 -18.16 20.37
CA LYS A 298 -9.69 -18.60 19.72
C LYS A 298 -9.80 -18.13 18.28
N ARG A 299 -9.27 -16.96 17.98
CA ARG A 299 -9.32 -16.42 16.61
C ARG A 299 -8.27 -15.34 16.40
N ILE A 300 -7.56 -15.41 15.29
CA ILE A 300 -6.81 -14.30 14.74
C ILE A 300 -7.76 -13.52 13.85
N SER A 301 -8.13 -12.32 14.30
CA SER A 301 -9.17 -11.53 13.65
C SER A 301 -8.64 -10.72 12.49
N LYS A 302 -7.40 -10.19 12.60
CA LYS A 302 -6.80 -9.36 11.57
C LYS A 302 -5.29 -9.24 11.73
N THR A 303 -4.61 -9.22 10.59
CA THR A 303 -3.22 -8.78 10.45
C THR A 303 -3.16 -7.68 9.41
N ILE A 304 -2.49 -6.58 9.69
CA ILE A 304 -2.28 -5.47 8.72
C ILE A 304 -0.84 -5.00 8.88
N ARG A 305 -0.18 -4.68 7.76
CA ARG A 305 1.16 -4.08 7.79
C ARG A 305 1.08 -2.64 8.27
N VAL A 306 2.11 -2.21 9.00
CA VAL A 306 2.20 -0.85 9.55
C VAL A 306 3.38 -0.15 8.88
N TYR A 307 3.08 0.94 8.16
CA TYR A 307 4.12 1.82 7.64
C TYR A 307 4.70 2.66 8.78
N ARG A 308 5.99 2.62 8.94
CA ARG A 308 6.73 3.54 9.82
C ARG A 308 8.15 3.66 9.27
N LYS A 309 8.54 4.89 9.03
CA LYS A 309 9.91 5.22 8.63
C LYS A 309 10.93 4.80 9.68
#